data_0ac098395c851bc56b37c4bde91ace93
#
_entry.id   0ac098395c851bc56b37c4bde91ace93
#
_cell.length_a   1.000
_cell.length_b   1.000
_cell.length_c   1.000
_cell.angle_alpha   90.00
_cell.angle_beta   90.00
_cell.angle_gamma   90.00
#
_symmetry.space_group_name_H-M   'P 1'
#
loop_
_entity.id
_entity.type
_entity.pdbx_description
1 polymer ?
#
loop_
_entity_poly.entity_id
_entity_poly.type
_entity_poly.pdbx_seq_one_letter_code
_entity_poly.pdbx_strand_id
1 'polypeptide(L)'
;MESIKIKNTYWDIAADVYFPPAFDANKKYPAIVSAHPIGSCKEQTSGNVYGLALAAAGFVVIAFDASFQGESGGEPRYVEDPSLRVADFSVVIDHLVTLNYVDENRIGVLGICGGGGYSINAAMTERRIKAVGTITGANYGRVMREASAGNPIAFLEAIAAQRTAEARGAPVRVDQGLYPTVEAAQADHANIDPLEATEYYRTARGQKPNGVNKTVFSHNAVAVGWDAFHLAEVLLTQPLMIVVGSKPGGFGAYRDGFEIINRAASTNKELVVVEGWSHYDLYDKPEPVKVALDKLIPFYQANL
;
A
#
# COMPACT_ATOMS: atom_id res chain seq x y z
N MET A 1 -8.09 19.35 -3.29
CA MET A 1 -8.44 17.95 -2.92
C MET A 1 -9.95 17.84 -2.85
N GLU A 2 -10.49 16.74 -3.33
CA GLU A 2 -11.92 16.42 -3.31
C GLU A 2 -12.10 14.99 -2.80
N SER A 3 -12.98 14.79 -1.80
CA SER A 3 -13.29 13.44 -1.29
C SER A 3 -14.49 12.88 -2.03
N ILE A 4 -14.39 11.65 -2.49
CA ILE A 4 -15.39 10.98 -3.32
C ILE A 4 -15.68 9.56 -2.82
N LYS A 5 -16.80 9.01 -3.27
CA LYS A 5 -17.14 7.58 -3.15
C LYS A 5 -17.22 6.96 -4.55
N ILE A 6 -16.40 5.97 -4.79
CA ILE A 6 -16.35 5.21 -6.04
C ILE A 6 -17.27 3.99 -5.88
N LYS A 7 -18.22 3.84 -6.80
CA LYS A 7 -19.11 2.69 -6.80
C LYS A 7 -18.37 1.41 -7.13
N ASN A 8 -18.52 0.40 -6.30
CA ASN A 8 -18.11 -0.97 -6.53
C ASN A 8 -19.31 -1.90 -6.42
N THR A 9 -19.17 -3.18 -6.72
CA THR A 9 -20.29 -4.13 -6.81
C THR A 9 -21.04 -4.28 -5.48
N TYR A 10 -20.34 -4.35 -4.36
CA TYR A 10 -20.94 -4.68 -3.06
C TYR A 10 -20.86 -3.56 -2.03
N TRP A 11 -19.89 -2.64 -2.18
CA TRP A 11 -19.67 -1.49 -1.30
C TRP A 11 -18.89 -0.40 -2.04
N ASP A 12 -18.96 0.82 -1.54
CA ASP A 12 -18.25 1.93 -2.14
C ASP A 12 -16.79 2.00 -1.62
N ILE A 13 -15.87 2.42 -2.50
CA ILE A 13 -14.48 2.76 -2.16
C ILE A 13 -14.41 4.27 -1.89
N ALA A 14 -13.91 4.65 -0.71
CA ALA A 14 -13.63 6.03 -0.37
C ALA A 14 -12.29 6.46 -0.93
N ALA A 15 -12.23 7.64 -1.55
CA ALA A 15 -11.01 8.17 -2.12
C ALA A 15 -10.93 9.69 -2.01
N ASP A 16 -9.70 10.21 -2.00
CA ASP A 16 -9.38 11.63 -2.10
C ASP A 16 -8.64 11.90 -3.41
N VAL A 17 -9.15 12.83 -4.21
CA VAL A 17 -8.55 13.27 -5.47
C VAL A 17 -7.76 14.54 -5.24
N TYR A 18 -6.49 14.54 -5.59
CA TYR A 18 -5.58 15.67 -5.52
C TYR A 18 -5.33 16.19 -6.94
N PHE A 19 -5.52 17.49 -7.14
CA PHE A 19 -5.38 18.14 -8.45
C PHE A 19 -4.07 18.90 -8.56
N PRO A 20 -3.46 18.97 -9.77
CA PRO A 20 -2.29 19.79 -10.00
C PRO A 20 -2.59 21.29 -9.83
N PRO A 21 -1.55 22.13 -9.61
CA PRO A 21 -1.71 23.58 -9.62
C PRO A 21 -2.33 24.07 -10.94
N ALA A 22 -3.21 25.07 -10.86
CA ALA A 22 -3.93 25.61 -12.02
C ALA A 22 -4.69 24.53 -12.82
N PHE A 23 -5.28 23.57 -12.14
CA PHE A 23 -6.09 22.53 -12.75
C PHE A 23 -7.19 23.09 -13.64
N ASP A 24 -7.33 22.53 -14.84
CA ASP A 24 -8.35 22.90 -15.83
C ASP A 24 -9.05 21.60 -16.30
N ALA A 25 -10.32 21.45 -15.97
CA ALA A 25 -11.11 20.27 -16.29
C ALA A 25 -11.28 20.01 -17.81
N ASN A 26 -10.92 20.98 -18.67
CA ASN A 26 -10.92 20.81 -20.12
C ASN A 26 -9.62 20.25 -20.67
N LYS A 27 -8.61 20.05 -19.83
CA LYS A 27 -7.32 19.45 -20.21
C LYS A 27 -7.23 18.01 -19.72
N LYS A 28 -6.40 17.23 -20.38
CA LYS A 28 -6.10 15.85 -19.96
C LYS A 28 -4.79 15.78 -19.19
N TYR A 29 -4.82 15.09 -18.07
CA TYR A 29 -3.69 14.90 -17.16
C TYR A 29 -3.33 13.43 -17.03
N PRO A 30 -2.04 13.08 -16.85
CA PRO A 30 -1.67 11.77 -16.36
C PRO A 30 -2.20 11.58 -14.93
N ALA A 31 -2.58 10.35 -14.57
CA ALA A 31 -3.11 10.05 -13.24
C ALA A 31 -2.26 9.04 -12.50
N ILE A 32 -2.21 9.14 -11.16
CA ILE A 32 -1.52 8.19 -10.29
C ILE A 32 -2.50 7.69 -9.22
N VAL A 33 -2.67 6.37 -9.15
CA VAL A 33 -3.40 5.70 -8.06
C VAL A 33 -2.44 5.43 -6.92
N SER A 34 -2.70 6.01 -5.74
CA SER A 34 -1.84 5.90 -4.56
C SER A 34 -2.45 5.00 -3.50
N ALA A 35 -1.80 3.88 -3.20
CA ALA A 35 -2.26 2.85 -2.29
C ALA A 35 -1.54 2.89 -0.94
N HIS A 36 -2.32 2.88 0.13
CA HIS A 36 -1.85 3.00 1.50
C HIS A 36 -1.25 1.68 2.06
N PRO A 37 -0.40 1.77 3.13
CA PRO A 37 0.11 0.62 3.89
C PRO A 37 -0.99 -0.25 4.50
N ILE A 38 -0.64 -1.44 4.99
CA ILE A 38 -1.52 -2.33 5.76
C ILE A 38 -2.07 -1.58 6.99
N GLY A 39 -3.39 -1.61 7.17
CA GLY A 39 -4.07 -0.99 8.31
C GLY A 39 -3.97 0.54 8.39
N SER A 40 -3.48 1.19 7.33
CA SER A 40 -3.41 2.64 7.13
C SER A 40 -4.71 3.17 6.50
N CYS A 41 -4.70 4.45 6.09
CA CYS A 41 -5.80 5.10 5.37
C CYS A 41 -5.28 6.11 4.36
N LYS A 42 -6.17 6.58 3.47
CA LYS A 42 -5.87 7.53 2.39
C LYS A 42 -5.32 8.86 2.87
N GLU A 43 -5.68 9.31 4.08
CA GLU A 43 -5.24 10.58 4.67
C GLU A 43 -3.83 10.51 5.29
N GLN A 44 -3.15 9.37 5.26
CA GLN A 44 -1.78 9.22 5.76
C GLN A 44 -0.75 9.38 4.63
N THR A 45 0.35 8.65 4.67
CA THR A 45 1.48 8.84 3.75
C THR A 45 1.10 8.80 2.26
N SER A 46 0.15 7.95 1.85
CA SER A 46 -0.25 7.79 0.44
C SER A 46 -0.91 9.04 -0.15
N GLY A 47 -1.76 9.73 0.62
CA GLY A 47 -2.42 10.96 0.19
C GLY A 47 -1.67 12.21 0.62
N ASN A 48 -1.55 12.42 1.93
CA ASN A 48 -1.09 13.70 2.48
C ASN A 48 0.42 13.96 2.33
N VAL A 49 1.22 12.97 1.95
CA VAL A 49 2.65 13.15 1.68
C VAL A 49 2.91 12.99 0.19
N TYR A 50 2.88 11.76 -0.31
CA TYR A 50 3.21 11.47 -1.72
C TYR A 50 2.14 11.96 -2.69
N GLY A 51 0.85 11.79 -2.34
CA GLY A 51 -0.27 12.25 -3.17
C GLY A 51 -0.23 13.75 -3.43
N LEU A 52 -0.03 14.56 -2.38
CA LEU A 52 0.11 16.00 -2.50
C LEU A 52 1.33 16.41 -3.34
N ALA A 53 2.49 15.76 -3.10
CA ALA A 53 3.72 16.10 -3.82
C ALA A 53 3.65 15.76 -5.31
N LEU A 54 3.08 14.59 -5.66
CA LEU A 54 2.88 14.21 -7.07
C LEU A 54 1.83 15.08 -7.75
N ALA A 55 0.77 15.49 -7.05
CA ALA A 55 -0.19 16.43 -7.59
C ALA A 55 0.47 17.79 -7.87
N ALA A 56 1.30 18.29 -6.95
CA ALA A 56 2.08 19.51 -7.17
C ALA A 56 3.04 19.42 -8.38
N ALA A 57 3.46 18.21 -8.77
CA ALA A 57 4.29 17.93 -9.93
C ALA A 57 3.52 17.78 -11.25
N GLY A 58 2.19 17.95 -11.25
CA GLY A 58 1.37 17.99 -12.47
C GLY A 58 0.48 16.79 -12.73
N PHE A 59 0.39 15.82 -11.79
CA PHE A 59 -0.46 14.65 -11.91
C PHE A 59 -1.83 14.87 -11.25
N VAL A 60 -2.87 14.22 -11.75
CA VAL A 60 -4.07 13.96 -10.95
C VAL A 60 -3.77 12.73 -10.08
N VAL A 61 -3.86 12.87 -8.77
CA VAL A 61 -3.56 11.75 -7.87
C VAL A 61 -4.82 11.35 -7.11
N ILE A 62 -5.10 10.05 -7.06
CA ILE A 62 -6.21 9.50 -6.29
C ILE A 62 -5.66 8.55 -5.21
N ALA A 63 -5.80 8.94 -3.95
CA ALA A 63 -5.51 8.08 -2.81
C ALA A 63 -6.83 7.48 -2.31
N PHE A 64 -6.88 6.18 -2.10
CA PHE A 64 -8.10 5.48 -1.71
C PHE A 64 -7.92 4.66 -0.44
N ASP A 65 -8.99 4.53 0.33
CA ASP A 65 -9.09 3.52 1.37
C ASP A 65 -9.43 2.17 0.73
N ALA A 66 -8.66 1.15 1.05
CA ALA A 66 -8.96 -0.18 0.57
C ALA A 66 -10.30 -0.71 1.10
N SER A 67 -10.89 -1.65 0.41
CA SER A 67 -12.06 -2.41 0.87
C SER A 67 -11.88 -2.86 2.32
N PHE A 68 -12.91 -2.72 3.15
CA PHE A 68 -12.96 -2.99 4.60
C PHE A 68 -12.12 -2.06 5.50
N GLN A 69 -11.38 -1.11 4.93
CA GLN A 69 -10.50 -0.19 5.65
C GLN A 69 -11.03 1.25 5.57
N GLY A 70 -10.56 2.12 6.48
CA GLY A 70 -10.87 3.54 6.45
C GLY A 70 -12.36 3.85 6.34
N GLU A 71 -12.73 4.70 5.38
CA GLU A 71 -14.12 5.07 5.05
C GLU A 71 -14.73 4.24 3.92
N SER A 72 -13.97 3.30 3.33
CA SER A 72 -14.49 2.33 2.38
C SER A 72 -15.43 1.33 3.05
N GLY A 73 -16.37 0.79 2.30
CA GLY A 73 -17.32 -0.20 2.78
C GLY A 73 -16.72 -1.60 2.96
N GLY A 74 -17.59 -2.54 3.28
CA GLY A 74 -17.28 -3.96 3.51
C GLY A 74 -17.36 -4.35 4.99
N GLU A 75 -17.97 -5.51 5.24
CA GLU A 75 -18.14 -6.11 6.56
C GLU A 75 -17.70 -7.59 6.54
N PRO A 76 -17.10 -8.11 7.62
CA PRO A 76 -16.70 -7.38 8.82
C PRO A 76 -15.58 -6.37 8.52
N ARG A 77 -15.50 -5.27 9.30
CA ARG A 77 -14.42 -4.28 9.16
C ARG A 77 -13.05 -4.90 9.40
N TYR A 78 -12.02 -4.31 8.80
CA TYR A 78 -10.59 -4.66 9.00
C TYR A 78 -10.18 -6.00 8.40
N VAL A 79 -10.90 -6.50 7.42
CA VAL A 79 -10.42 -7.61 6.59
C VAL A 79 -9.23 -7.11 5.74
N GLU A 80 -8.14 -7.86 5.77
CA GLU A 80 -6.98 -7.62 4.91
C GLU A 80 -6.85 -8.80 3.95
N ASP A 81 -7.52 -8.69 2.80
CA ASP A 81 -7.53 -9.71 1.76
C ASP A 81 -6.72 -9.25 0.55
N PRO A 82 -5.59 -9.92 0.23
CA PRO A 82 -4.74 -9.54 -0.89
C PRO A 82 -5.47 -9.47 -2.24
N SER A 83 -6.40 -10.38 -2.50
CA SER A 83 -7.12 -10.42 -3.78
C SER A 83 -8.05 -9.21 -3.94
N LEU A 84 -8.73 -8.82 -2.85
CA LEU A 84 -9.57 -7.65 -2.84
C LEU A 84 -8.75 -6.35 -2.91
N ARG A 85 -7.63 -6.29 -2.18
CA ARG A 85 -6.68 -5.17 -2.27
C ARG A 85 -6.16 -4.95 -3.69
N VAL A 86 -5.90 -6.02 -4.42
CA VAL A 86 -5.48 -5.98 -5.84
C VAL A 86 -6.65 -5.54 -6.73
N ALA A 87 -7.85 -6.08 -6.50
CA ALA A 87 -9.04 -5.72 -7.27
C ALA A 87 -9.46 -4.25 -7.10
N ASP A 88 -9.23 -3.66 -5.93
CA ASP A 88 -9.52 -2.24 -5.65
C ASP A 88 -8.82 -1.31 -6.65
N PHE A 89 -7.61 -1.65 -7.14
CA PHE A 89 -6.94 -0.84 -8.18
C PHE A 89 -7.75 -0.76 -9.46
N SER A 90 -8.32 -1.87 -9.92
CA SER A 90 -9.15 -1.87 -11.13
C SER A 90 -10.41 -1.04 -10.94
N VAL A 91 -11.05 -1.11 -9.77
CA VAL A 91 -12.23 -0.28 -9.43
C VAL A 91 -11.89 1.21 -9.46
N VAL A 92 -10.75 1.60 -8.89
CA VAL A 92 -10.30 3.00 -8.89
C VAL A 92 -9.95 3.45 -10.32
N ILE A 93 -9.31 2.59 -11.12
CA ILE A 93 -8.98 2.89 -12.52
C ILE A 93 -10.24 2.97 -13.38
N ASP A 94 -11.24 2.11 -13.15
CA ASP A 94 -12.55 2.19 -13.82
C ASP A 94 -13.19 3.57 -13.60
N HIS A 95 -13.11 4.11 -12.39
CA HIS A 95 -13.57 5.47 -12.13
C HIS A 95 -12.72 6.51 -12.87
N LEU A 96 -11.39 6.41 -12.79
CA LEU A 96 -10.50 7.40 -13.43
C LEU A 96 -10.74 7.54 -14.92
N VAL A 97 -10.98 6.45 -15.65
CA VAL A 97 -11.19 6.50 -17.11
C VAL A 97 -12.54 7.12 -17.50
N THR A 98 -13.47 7.30 -16.55
CA THR A 98 -14.72 8.04 -16.79
C THR A 98 -14.56 9.56 -16.69
N LEU A 99 -13.42 10.04 -16.15
CA LEU A 99 -13.19 11.46 -15.92
C LEU A 99 -12.58 12.12 -17.17
N ASN A 100 -13.27 13.13 -17.71
CA ASN A 100 -12.86 13.80 -18.96
C ASN A 100 -11.45 14.41 -18.91
N TYR A 101 -10.98 14.75 -17.71
CA TYR A 101 -9.66 15.34 -17.48
C TYR A 101 -8.54 14.32 -17.24
N VAL A 102 -8.83 13.02 -17.25
CA VAL A 102 -7.81 11.95 -17.13
C VAL A 102 -7.45 11.43 -18.51
N ASP A 103 -6.15 11.27 -18.77
CA ASP A 103 -5.66 10.54 -19.93
C ASP A 103 -5.56 9.07 -19.60
N GLU A 104 -6.46 8.26 -20.13
CA GLU A 104 -6.55 6.81 -19.87
C GLU A 104 -5.31 6.03 -20.32
N ASN A 105 -4.47 6.60 -21.18
CA ASN A 105 -3.21 6.00 -21.64
C ASN A 105 -2.02 6.36 -20.75
N ARG A 106 -2.20 7.20 -19.73
CA ARG A 106 -1.17 7.71 -18.84
C ARG A 106 -1.56 7.54 -17.36
N ILE A 107 -1.85 6.29 -16.96
CA ILE A 107 -2.20 5.95 -15.58
C ILE A 107 -1.05 5.17 -14.95
N GLY A 108 -0.50 5.68 -13.85
CA GLY A 108 0.50 5.03 -13.02
C GLY A 108 -0.06 4.63 -11.66
N VAL A 109 0.72 3.85 -10.92
CA VAL A 109 0.41 3.50 -9.52
C VAL A 109 1.60 3.79 -8.62
N LEU A 110 1.32 4.25 -7.40
CA LEU A 110 2.28 4.34 -6.30
C LEU A 110 1.76 3.52 -5.13
N GLY A 111 2.53 2.54 -4.68
CA GLY A 111 2.19 1.74 -3.51
C GLY A 111 3.18 1.92 -2.37
N ILE A 112 2.69 2.04 -1.13
CA ILE A 112 3.52 2.23 0.04
C ILE A 112 3.38 1.04 0.97
N CYS A 113 4.50 0.45 1.42
CA CYS A 113 4.54 -0.75 2.26
C CYS A 113 3.74 -1.91 1.63
N GLY A 114 2.75 -2.47 2.32
CA GLY A 114 1.87 -3.48 1.73
C GLY A 114 1.16 -3.00 0.46
N GLY A 115 0.79 -1.72 0.38
CA GLY A 115 0.28 -1.10 -0.86
C GLY A 115 1.24 -1.25 -2.03
N GLY A 116 2.57 -1.27 -1.78
CA GLY A 116 3.59 -1.53 -2.79
C GLY A 116 3.52 -2.95 -3.35
N GLY A 117 3.40 -3.96 -2.49
CA GLY A 117 3.20 -5.34 -2.93
C GLY A 117 1.93 -5.51 -3.76
N TYR A 118 0.83 -4.88 -3.32
CA TYR A 118 -0.45 -4.92 -4.05
C TYR A 118 -0.40 -4.20 -5.39
N SER A 119 0.25 -3.03 -5.47
CA SER A 119 0.41 -2.30 -6.74
C SER A 119 1.24 -3.05 -7.77
N ILE A 120 2.30 -3.73 -7.33
CA ILE A 120 3.10 -4.63 -8.17
C ILE A 120 2.23 -5.78 -8.72
N ASN A 121 1.47 -6.45 -7.84
CA ASN A 121 0.60 -7.55 -8.25
C ASN A 121 -0.51 -7.07 -9.20
N ALA A 122 -1.16 -5.96 -8.89
CA ALA A 122 -2.20 -5.37 -9.75
C ALA A 122 -1.66 -5.06 -11.15
N ALA A 123 -0.48 -4.47 -11.27
CA ALA A 123 0.11 -4.09 -12.55
C ALA A 123 0.36 -5.28 -13.48
N MET A 124 0.55 -6.49 -12.94
CA MET A 124 0.73 -7.69 -13.78
C MET A 124 -0.49 -8.02 -14.61
N THR A 125 -1.69 -7.77 -14.12
CA THR A 125 -2.97 -8.12 -14.77
C THR A 125 -3.78 -6.91 -15.21
N GLU A 126 -3.69 -5.77 -14.51
CA GLU A 126 -4.35 -4.51 -14.89
C GLU A 126 -3.47 -3.73 -15.88
N ARG A 127 -3.67 -3.99 -17.17
CA ARG A 127 -2.80 -3.47 -18.25
C ARG A 127 -2.99 -1.98 -18.57
N ARG A 128 -3.99 -1.31 -17.98
CA ARG A 128 -4.12 0.16 -18.01
C ARG A 128 -3.07 0.85 -17.15
N ILE A 129 -2.46 0.15 -16.19
CA ILE A 129 -1.28 0.65 -15.44
C ILE A 129 -0.07 0.68 -16.36
N LYS A 130 0.51 1.89 -16.56
CA LYS A 130 1.65 2.13 -17.46
C LYS A 130 2.99 2.27 -16.75
N ALA A 131 3.00 2.65 -15.46
CA ALA A 131 4.21 2.78 -14.66
C ALA A 131 3.91 2.42 -13.19
N VAL A 132 4.86 1.78 -12.52
CA VAL A 132 4.74 1.32 -11.13
C VAL A 132 5.86 1.92 -10.30
N GLY A 133 5.51 2.66 -9.25
CA GLY A 133 6.42 3.12 -8.22
C GLY A 133 6.06 2.51 -6.87
N THR A 134 7.06 2.21 -6.05
CA THR A 134 6.83 1.77 -4.68
C THR A 134 7.74 2.48 -3.69
N ILE A 135 7.22 2.72 -2.50
CA ILE A 135 7.96 3.21 -1.34
C ILE A 135 7.94 2.11 -0.28
N THR A 136 9.11 1.59 0.08
CA THR A 136 9.25 0.50 1.07
C THR A 136 8.26 -0.64 0.83
N GLY A 137 8.04 -1.00 -0.45
CA GLY A 137 7.06 -2.01 -0.85
C GLY A 137 7.32 -3.36 -0.17
N ALA A 138 6.28 -3.95 0.43
CA ALA A 138 6.38 -5.21 1.17
C ALA A 138 5.46 -6.29 0.59
N ASN A 139 5.99 -7.51 0.46
CA ASN A 139 5.22 -8.69 0.10
C ASN A 139 4.46 -9.20 1.34
N TYR A 140 3.18 -8.85 1.44
CA TYR A 140 2.39 -9.15 2.63
C TYR A 140 2.29 -10.66 2.92
N GLY A 141 2.20 -11.49 1.90
CA GLY A 141 2.19 -12.96 2.09
C GLY A 141 3.47 -13.47 2.76
N ARG A 142 4.65 -12.98 2.33
CA ARG A 142 5.92 -13.28 2.99
C ARG A 142 5.92 -12.75 4.43
N VAL A 143 5.47 -11.51 4.66
CA VAL A 143 5.36 -10.94 6.02
C VAL A 143 4.53 -11.85 6.93
N MET A 144 3.36 -12.32 6.46
CA MET A 144 2.49 -13.20 7.25
C MET A 144 3.12 -14.57 7.54
N ARG A 145 3.83 -15.16 6.57
CA ARG A 145 4.55 -16.43 6.79
C ARG A 145 5.67 -16.28 7.82
N GLU A 146 6.40 -15.19 7.82
CA GLU A 146 7.49 -14.91 8.76
C GLU A 146 6.97 -14.50 10.15
N ALA A 147 5.90 -13.71 10.23
CA ALA A 147 5.26 -13.33 11.50
C ALA A 147 4.67 -14.51 12.27
N SER A 148 4.47 -15.65 11.61
CA SER A 148 4.00 -16.90 12.24
C SER A 148 5.06 -17.63 13.09
N ALA A 149 6.11 -16.95 13.53
CA ALA A 149 7.23 -17.50 14.31
C ALA A 149 7.86 -18.76 13.66
N GLY A 150 7.90 -18.79 12.33
CA GLY A 150 8.45 -19.93 11.57
C GLY A 150 7.55 -21.16 11.50
N ASN A 151 6.33 -21.10 12.02
CA ASN A 151 5.37 -22.21 11.94
C ASN A 151 4.04 -21.77 11.30
N PRO A 152 3.98 -21.58 9.97
CA PRO A 152 2.77 -21.17 9.27
C PRO A 152 1.63 -22.20 9.38
N ILE A 153 1.94 -23.49 9.57
CA ILE A 153 0.90 -24.52 9.72
C ILE A 153 0.15 -24.33 11.04
N ALA A 154 0.86 -24.19 12.17
CA ALA A 154 0.21 -23.95 13.45
C ALA A 154 -0.61 -22.63 13.45
N PHE A 155 -0.13 -21.60 12.74
CA PHE A 155 -0.86 -20.35 12.56
C PHE A 155 -2.17 -20.57 11.77
N LEU A 156 -2.12 -21.35 10.68
CA LEU A 156 -3.31 -21.71 9.89
C LEU A 156 -4.31 -22.55 10.69
N GLU A 157 -3.82 -23.49 11.52
CA GLU A 157 -4.66 -24.29 12.43
C GLU A 157 -5.37 -23.39 13.47
N ALA A 158 -4.67 -22.41 14.04
CA ALA A 158 -5.27 -21.44 14.95
C ALA A 158 -6.36 -20.58 14.25
N ILE A 159 -6.11 -20.15 13.01
CA ILE A 159 -7.11 -19.45 12.18
C ILE A 159 -8.32 -20.36 11.93
N ALA A 160 -8.12 -21.60 11.56
CA ALA A 160 -9.21 -22.56 11.31
C ALA A 160 -10.06 -22.81 12.57
N ALA A 161 -9.42 -22.94 13.74
CA ALA A 161 -10.12 -23.06 15.02
C ALA A 161 -10.96 -21.80 15.32
N GLN A 162 -10.41 -20.60 15.12
CA GLN A 162 -11.13 -19.35 15.31
C GLN A 162 -12.34 -19.24 14.35
N ARG A 163 -12.16 -19.53 13.05
CA ARG A 163 -13.27 -19.55 12.08
C ARG A 163 -14.38 -20.51 12.48
N THR A 164 -14.00 -21.69 13.00
CA THR A 164 -14.98 -22.67 13.49
C THR A 164 -15.76 -22.12 14.69
N ALA A 165 -15.08 -21.44 15.63
CA ALA A 165 -15.74 -20.80 16.76
C ALA A 165 -16.70 -19.69 16.32
N GLU A 166 -16.28 -18.82 15.40
CA GLU A 166 -17.10 -17.74 14.82
C GLU A 166 -18.34 -18.31 14.10
N ALA A 167 -18.19 -19.37 13.31
CA ALA A 167 -19.30 -20.03 12.65
C ALA A 167 -20.33 -20.65 13.64
N ARG A 168 -19.90 -20.90 14.88
CA ARG A 168 -20.74 -21.38 15.98
C ARG A 168 -21.26 -20.25 16.88
N GLY A 169 -21.08 -18.99 16.48
CA GLY A 169 -21.61 -17.82 17.18
C GLY A 169 -20.63 -17.12 18.14
N ALA A 170 -19.36 -17.51 18.16
CA ALA A 170 -18.35 -16.74 18.89
C ALA A 170 -18.12 -15.36 18.22
N PRO A 171 -17.73 -14.32 18.97
CA PRO A 171 -17.39 -13.02 18.41
C PRO A 171 -16.24 -13.11 17.39
N VAL A 172 -16.31 -12.27 16.35
CA VAL A 172 -15.20 -12.08 15.39
C VAL A 172 -13.98 -11.54 16.14
N ARG A 173 -12.85 -12.24 16.00
CA ARG A 173 -11.59 -11.81 16.60
C ARG A 173 -10.92 -10.76 15.74
N VAL A 174 -10.75 -9.56 16.30
CA VAL A 174 -10.02 -8.46 15.68
C VAL A 174 -8.73 -8.22 16.44
N ASP A 175 -7.60 -8.41 15.78
CA ASP A 175 -6.28 -8.21 16.38
C ASP A 175 -5.76 -6.78 16.10
N GLN A 176 -4.97 -6.27 17.06
CA GLN A 176 -4.19 -5.05 16.89
C GLN A 176 -2.87 -5.41 16.19
N GLY A 177 -2.56 -4.75 15.09
CA GLY A 177 -1.33 -5.02 14.34
C GLY A 177 -0.06 -4.39 14.94
N LEU A 178 -0.20 -3.48 15.91
CA LEU A 178 0.90 -2.71 16.50
C LEU A 178 0.76 -2.64 18.02
N TYR A 179 1.85 -2.26 18.69
CA TYR A 179 1.86 -1.97 20.12
C TYR A 179 0.90 -0.81 20.45
N PRO A 180 0.33 -0.80 21.68
CA PRO A 180 -0.57 0.27 22.08
C PRO A 180 0.13 1.63 22.25
N THR A 181 1.40 1.63 22.68
CA THR A 181 2.23 2.82 22.86
C THR A 181 3.69 2.57 22.49
N VAL A 182 4.45 3.64 22.29
CA VAL A 182 5.89 3.57 22.01
C VAL A 182 6.65 2.97 23.19
N GLU A 183 6.27 3.33 24.42
CA GLU A 183 6.88 2.78 25.63
C GLU A 183 6.69 1.28 25.74
N ALA A 184 5.51 0.75 25.35
CA ALA A 184 5.25 -0.67 25.32
C ALA A 184 6.14 -1.40 24.30
N ALA A 185 6.33 -0.80 23.11
CA ALA A 185 7.23 -1.35 22.10
C ALA A 185 8.69 -1.35 22.56
N GLN A 186 9.13 -0.29 23.23
CA GLN A 186 10.49 -0.18 23.80
C GLN A 186 10.71 -1.21 24.92
N ALA A 187 9.74 -1.39 25.83
CA ALA A 187 9.82 -2.34 26.93
C ALA A 187 9.91 -3.79 26.44
N ASP A 188 9.30 -4.10 25.29
CA ASP A 188 9.36 -5.42 24.64
C ASP A 188 10.58 -5.57 23.72
N HIS A 189 11.50 -4.61 23.70
CA HIS A 189 12.67 -4.58 22.79
C HIS A 189 12.30 -4.82 21.32
N ALA A 190 11.19 -4.21 20.89
CA ALA A 190 10.69 -4.35 19.54
C ALA A 190 11.76 -4.00 18.47
N ASN A 191 11.74 -4.75 17.38
CA ASN A 191 12.53 -4.43 16.19
C ASN A 191 12.21 -3.01 15.68
N ILE A 192 13.12 -2.43 14.89
CA ILE A 192 12.98 -1.06 14.35
C ILE A 192 11.62 -0.84 13.67
N ASP A 193 11.13 -1.76 12.85
CA ASP A 193 9.88 -1.56 12.11
C ASP A 193 8.65 -1.50 13.03
N PRO A 194 8.34 -2.45 13.94
CA PRO A 194 7.20 -2.33 14.83
C PRO A 194 7.33 -1.16 15.82
N LEU A 195 8.55 -0.78 16.23
CA LEU A 195 8.78 0.39 17.07
C LEU A 195 8.41 1.69 16.33
N GLU A 196 8.99 1.92 15.16
CA GLU A 196 8.73 3.12 14.35
C GLU A 196 7.31 3.15 13.78
N ALA A 197 6.72 1.97 13.47
CA ALA A 197 5.31 1.85 13.13
C ALA A 197 4.43 2.37 14.26
N THR A 198 4.71 1.94 15.49
CA THR A 198 3.95 2.39 16.67
C THR A 198 4.10 3.89 16.85
N GLU A 199 5.31 4.43 16.71
CA GLU A 199 5.54 5.87 16.75
C GLU A 199 4.70 6.60 15.68
N TYR A 200 4.75 6.15 14.41
CA TYR A 200 4.01 6.78 13.32
C TYR A 200 2.50 6.72 13.54
N TYR A 201 1.94 5.56 13.84
CA TYR A 201 0.49 5.37 13.88
C TYR A 201 -0.18 5.71 15.22
N ARG A 202 0.56 5.80 16.34
CA ARG A 202 0.01 6.01 17.68
C ARG A 202 0.34 7.38 18.28
N THR A 203 1.10 8.21 17.57
CA THR A 203 1.47 9.56 18.02
C THR A 203 1.00 10.63 17.03
N ALA A 204 1.16 11.91 17.39
CA ALA A 204 0.84 13.03 16.51
C ALA A 204 1.64 13.05 15.20
N ARG A 205 2.66 12.18 15.06
CA ARG A 205 3.48 12.06 13.85
C ARG A 205 2.64 11.73 12.62
N GLY A 206 1.81 10.69 12.68
CA GLY A 206 0.99 10.26 11.54
C GLY A 206 -0.36 9.66 11.91
N GLN A 207 -0.76 9.72 13.20
CA GLN A 207 -2.04 9.17 13.65
C GLN A 207 -3.21 9.81 12.90
N LYS A 208 -4.14 8.97 12.43
CA LYS A 208 -5.42 9.36 11.83
C LYS A 208 -6.54 8.47 12.35
N PRO A 209 -7.79 9.00 12.46
CA PRO A 209 -8.91 8.21 12.96
C PRO A 209 -9.16 6.90 12.21
N ASN A 210 -8.91 6.89 10.90
CA ASN A 210 -9.16 5.77 10.02
C ASN A 210 -7.97 4.80 9.86
N GLY A 211 -6.76 5.21 10.23
CA GLY A 211 -5.53 4.41 10.20
C GLY A 211 -5.33 3.61 11.48
N VAL A 212 -6.18 2.60 11.72
CA VAL A 212 -6.30 1.93 13.03
C VAL A 212 -5.40 0.71 13.20
N ASN A 213 -4.79 0.19 12.13
CA ASN A 213 -3.90 -0.99 12.10
C ASN A 213 -4.52 -2.23 12.77
N LYS A 214 -5.78 -2.51 12.45
CA LYS A 214 -6.52 -3.70 12.90
C LYS A 214 -6.64 -4.70 11.78
N THR A 215 -6.73 -5.99 12.13
CA THR A 215 -7.01 -7.08 11.19
C THR A 215 -7.97 -8.08 11.79
N VAL A 216 -8.84 -8.65 10.94
CA VAL A 216 -9.67 -9.80 11.34
C VAL A 216 -8.83 -11.06 11.30
N PHE A 217 -8.57 -11.65 12.46
CA PHE A 217 -7.66 -12.79 12.61
C PHE A 217 -8.05 -13.98 11.72
N SER A 218 -9.33 -14.32 11.69
CA SER A 218 -9.87 -15.46 10.92
C SER A 218 -9.73 -15.32 9.40
N HIS A 219 -9.46 -14.10 8.86
CA HIS A 219 -9.29 -13.84 7.44
C HIS A 219 -7.81 -13.86 6.99
N ASN A 220 -6.85 -13.91 7.92
CA ASN A 220 -5.42 -13.85 7.57
C ASN A 220 -4.91 -15.08 6.81
N ALA A 221 -5.65 -16.18 6.75
CA ALA A 221 -5.24 -17.40 6.03
C ALA A 221 -4.94 -17.16 4.55
N VAL A 222 -5.73 -16.30 3.88
CA VAL A 222 -5.54 -15.98 2.46
C VAL A 222 -4.19 -15.31 2.21
N ALA A 223 -3.73 -14.47 3.15
CA ALA A 223 -2.45 -13.80 3.05
C ALA A 223 -1.26 -14.78 3.19
N VAL A 224 -1.38 -15.81 4.04
CA VAL A 224 -0.32 -16.82 4.21
C VAL A 224 -0.02 -17.54 2.89
N GLY A 225 -1.05 -17.87 2.10
CA GLY A 225 -0.91 -18.55 0.81
C GLY A 225 -0.58 -17.62 -0.37
N TRP A 226 -0.56 -16.30 -0.16
CA TRP A 226 -0.38 -15.33 -1.23
C TRP A 226 1.09 -14.93 -1.43
N ASP A 227 1.44 -14.53 -2.66
CA ASP A 227 2.74 -13.98 -3.02
C ASP A 227 2.54 -12.78 -3.96
N ALA A 228 2.94 -11.58 -3.51
CA ALA A 228 2.85 -10.36 -4.29
C ALA A 228 3.59 -10.43 -5.62
N PHE A 229 4.64 -11.25 -5.71
CA PHE A 229 5.58 -11.31 -6.83
C PHE A 229 5.40 -12.55 -7.70
N HIS A 230 4.36 -13.34 -7.46
CA HIS A 230 4.07 -14.52 -8.28
C HIS A 230 3.91 -14.14 -9.76
N LEU A 231 4.67 -14.76 -10.64
CA LEU A 231 4.74 -14.50 -12.09
C LEU A 231 5.30 -13.12 -12.49
N ALA A 232 5.99 -12.39 -11.60
CA ALA A 232 6.58 -11.09 -11.93
C ALA A 232 7.61 -11.20 -13.08
N GLU A 233 8.31 -12.31 -13.20
CA GLU A 233 9.27 -12.63 -14.27
C GLU A 233 8.62 -12.83 -15.66
N VAL A 234 7.29 -12.89 -15.72
CA VAL A 234 6.52 -13.04 -16.96
C VAL A 234 5.62 -11.84 -17.21
N LEU A 235 4.94 -11.34 -16.17
CA LEU A 235 3.82 -10.41 -16.32
C LEU A 235 4.16 -8.96 -15.95
N LEU A 236 5.16 -8.71 -15.09
CA LEU A 236 5.52 -7.35 -14.68
C LEU A 236 6.49 -6.73 -15.69
N THR A 237 5.91 -6.20 -16.77
CA THR A 237 6.65 -5.64 -17.92
C THR A 237 6.67 -4.10 -17.93
N GLN A 238 5.87 -3.44 -17.10
CA GLN A 238 5.80 -1.98 -17.03
C GLN A 238 7.10 -1.39 -16.46
N PRO A 239 7.43 -0.12 -16.82
CA PRO A 239 8.43 0.65 -16.09
C PRO A 239 8.23 0.55 -14.58
N LEU A 240 9.31 0.28 -13.84
CA LEU A 240 9.25 -0.06 -12.42
C LEU A 240 10.31 0.73 -11.62
N MET A 241 9.87 1.50 -10.63
CA MET A 241 10.76 2.16 -9.68
C MET A 241 10.47 1.69 -8.25
N ILE A 242 11.47 1.12 -7.63
CA ILE A 242 11.42 0.64 -6.24
C ILE A 242 12.28 1.56 -5.37
N VAL A 243 11.71 2.13 -4.32
CA VAL A 243 12.44 2.94 -3.34
C VAL A 243 12.39 2.26 -1.98
N VAL A 244 13.55 2.05 -1.38
CA VAL A 244 13.68 1.46 -0.03
C VAL A 244 14.68 2.26 0.80
N GLY A 245 14.52 2.24 2.13
CA GLY A 245 15.54 2.76 3.05
C GLY A 245 16.67 1.75 3.24
N SER A 246 17.88 2.20 3.53
CA SER A 246 19.03 1.30 3.72
C SER A 246 19.09 0.64 5.10
N LYS A 247 18.25 1.06 6.08
CA LYS A 247 18.15 0.40 7.38
C LYS A 247 17.13 -0.76 7.29
N PRO A 248 17.58 -2.02 7.28
CA PRO A 248 16.67 -3.15 7.20
C PRO A 248 15.90 -3.32 8.50
N GLY A 249 14.61 -3.60 8.39
CA GLY A 249 13.72 -3.87 9.52
C GLY A 249 13.00 -5.21 9.39
N GLY A 250 12.22 -5.56 10.42
CA GLY A 250 11.52 -6.86 10.51
C GLY A 250 10.44 -7.07 9.45
N PHE A 251 9.87 -6.00 8.89
CA PHE A 251 8.89 -6.15 7.79
C PHE A 251 9.53 -6.47 6.44
N GLY A 252 10.86 -6.41 6.32
CA GLY A 252 11.62 -6.96 5.21
C GLY A 252 11.44 -6.24 3.87
N ALA A 253 10.91 -5.02 3.84
CA ALA A 253 10.72 -4.25 2.61
C ALA A 253 12.03 -4.02 1.84
N TYR A 254 13.16 -3.87 2.55
CA TYR A 254 14.48 -3.79 1.93
C TYR A 254 14.77 -5.01 1.06
N ARG A 255 14.60 -6.22 1.62
CA ARG A 255 14.81 -7.50 0.91
C ARG A 255 13.82 -7.67 -0.24
N ASP A 256 12.54 -7.33 -0.01
CA ASP A 256 11.50 -7.42 -1.04
C ASP A 256 11.80 -6.51 -2.23
N GLY A 257 12.37 -5.31 -1.98
CA GLY A 257 12.81 -4.41 -3.05
C GLY A 257 13.88 -5.02 -3.95
N PHE A 258 14.87 -5.70 -3.38
CA PHE A 258 15.89 -6.42 -4.15
C PHE A 258 15.33 -7.66 -4.85
N GLU A 259 14.41 -8.38 -4.23
CA GLU A 259 13.77 -9.53 -4.84
C GLU A 259 12.99 -9.13 -6.10
N ILE A 260 12.10 -8.14 -5.98
CA ILE A 260 11.24 -7.77 -7.10
C ILE A 260 12.00 -7.15 -8.26
N ILE A 261 13.04 -6.34 -7.98
CA ILE A 261 13.84 -5.74 -9.06
C ILE A 261 14.59 -6.82 -9.86
N ASN A 262 14.99 -7.92 -9.20
CA ASN A 262 15.64 -9.04 -9.86
C ASN A 262 14.65 -9.92 -10.65
N ARG A 263 13.40 -10.09 -10.15
CA ARG A 263 12.39 -10.96 -10.76
C ARG A 263 11.62 -10.29 -11.90
N ALA A 264 11.35 -8.97 -11.80
CA ALA A 264 10.50 -8.28 -12.77
C ALA A 264 10.99 -8.44 -14.22
N ALA A 265 10.06 -8.78 -15.13
CA ALA A 265 10.30 -8.85 -16.57
C ALA A 265 10.59 -7.49 -17.21
N SER A 266 10.26 -6.40 -16.52
CA SER A 266 10.51 -5.04 -16.99
C SER A 266 11.98 -4.84 -17.38
N THR A 267 12.20 -4.22 -18.55
CA THR A 267 13.52 -3.78 -19.03
C THR A 267 13.85 -2.34 -18.62
N ASN A 268 12.84 -1.58 -18.14
CA ASN A 268 12.98 -0.24 -17.59
C ASN A 268 12.67 -0.30 -16.08
N LYS A 269 13.68 -0.61 -15.27
CA LYS A 269 13.50 -0.79 -13.83
C LYS A 269 14.69 -0.25 -13.04
N GLU A 270 14.40 0.44 -11.93
CA GLU A 270 15.40 1.04 -11.04
C GLU A 270 15.08 0.73 -9.58
N LEU A 271 16.12 0.37 -8.79
CA LEU A 271 16.07 0.30 -7.33
C LEU A 271 16.83 1.48 -6.75
N VAL A 272 16.13 2.29 -5.96
CA VAL A 272 16.69 3.42 -5.22
C VAL A 272 16.81 3.04 -3.75
N VAL A 273 18.02 2.96 -3.24
CA VAL A 273 18.29 2.75 -1.81
C VAL A 273 18.58 4.11 -1.18
N VAL A 274 17.71 4.56 -0.26
CA VAL A 274 17.88 5.85 0.44
C VAL A 274 18.72 5.62 1.67
N GLU A 275 19.99 6.02 1.56
CA GLU A 275 21.04 5.70 2.55
C GLU A 275 20.78 6.36 3.90
N GLY A 276 20.96 5.58 4.98
CA GLY A 276 20.82 6.04 6.36
C GLY A 276 19.37 6.13 6.89
N TRP A 277 18.35 5.76 6.08
CA TRP A 277 16.95 5.90 6.44
C TRP A 277 16.25 4.54 6.55
N SER A 278 15.22 4.50 7.41
CA SER A 278 14.41 3.30 7.69
C SER A 278 13.16 3.23 6.80
N HIS A 279 12.39 2.17 6.99
CA HIS A 279 11.08 1.99 6.38
C HIS A 279 10.12 3.15 6.68
N TYR A 280 9.99 3.53 7.96
CA TYR A 280 9.04 4.56 8.41
C TYR A 280 9.57 5.98 8.27
N ASP A 281 10.87 6.17 8.15
CA ASP A 281 11.43 7.47 7.80
C ASP A 281 10.94 7.94 6.43
N LEU A 282 10.78 7.01 5.48
CA LEU A 282 10.24 7.27 4.15
C LEU A 282 8.74 7.58 4.12
N TYR A 283 8.01 7.48 5.25
CA TYR A 283 6.60 7.81 5.27
C TYR A 283 6.33 9.32 5.31
N ASP A 284 7.14 10.08 6.02
CA ASP A 284 6.85 11.48 6.33
C ASP A 284 8.05 12.38 6.64
N LYS A 285 9.26 11.81 6.86
CA LYS A 285 10.41 12.66 7.14
C LYS A 285 10.83 13.41 5.88
N PRO A 286 11.00 14.74 5.96
CA PRO A 286 11.20 15.58 4.76
C PRO A 286 12.38 15.16 3.89
N GLU A 287 13.53 14.82 4.50
CA GLU A 287 14.76 14.51 3.78
C GLU A 287 14.63 13.23 2.94
N PRO A 288 14.29 12.04 3.50
CA PRO A 288 14.19 10.82 2.70
C PRO A 288 13.00 10.84 1.74
N VAL A 289 11.87 11.49 2.10
CA VAL A 289 10.74 11.70 1.20
C VAL A 289 11.16 12.55 -0.01
N LYS A 290 11.94 13.61 0.21
CA LYS A 290 12.49 14.41 -0.90
C LYS A 290 13.37 13.57 -1.82
N VAL A 291 14.27 12.76 -1.28
CA VAL A 291 15.13 11.87 -2.10
C VAL A 291 14.27 10.91 -2.94
N ALA A 292 13.23 10.33 -2.36
CA ALA A 292 12.30 9.46 -3.07
C ALA A 292 11.55 10.21 -4.20
N LEU A 293 11.04 11.41 -3.92
CA LEU A 293 10.30 12.23 -4.89
C LEU A 293 11.19 12.78 -6.02
N ASP A 294 12.44 13.14 -5.73
CA ASP A 294 13.44 13.56 -6.74
C ASP A 294 13.70 12.45 -7.78
N LYS A 295 13.37 11.19 -7.47
CA LYS A 295 13.44 10.04 -8.37
C LYS A 295 12.09 9.69 -9.00
N LEU A 296 11.04 9.63 -8.19
CA LEU A 296 9.69 9.24 -8.64
C LEU A 296 9.07 10.24 -9.62
N ILE A 297 9.24 11.55 -9.39
CA ILE A 297 8.62 12.57 -10.26
C ILE A 297 9.16 12.49 -11.70
N PRO A 298 10.50 12.53 -11.94
CA PRO A 298 11.04 12.34 -13.28
C PRO A 298 10.70 10.98 -13.89
N PHE A 299 10.66 9.91 -13.07
CA PHE A 299 10.26 8.58 -13.52
C PHE A 299 8.84 8.59 -14.09
N TYR A 300 7.86 9.14 -13.36
CA TYR A 300 6.49 9.21 -13.87
C TYR A 300 6.36 10.16 -15.05
N GLN A 301 7.05 11.31 -15.06
CA GLN A 301 7.05 12.23 -16.19
C GLN A 301 7.60 11.61 -17.48
N ALA A 302 8.52 10.68 -17.38
CA ALA A 302 9.11 10.00 -18.53
C ALA A 302 8.27 8.80 -19.03
N ASN A 303 7.38 8.24 -18.20
CA ASN A 303 6.67 6.99 -18.48
C ASN A 303 5.13 7.15 -18.54
N LEU A 304 4.61 8.31 -18.19
CA LEU A 304 3.22 8.71 -18.28
C LEU A 304 3.07 9.99 -19.12
#